data_0c9889efdb89539884cf6179091aaf99
#
_entry.id   0c9889efdb89539884cf6179091aaf99
#
_cell.length_a   1.000
_cell.length_b   1.000
_cell.length_c   1.000
_cell.angle_alpha   90.00
_cell.angle_beta   90.00
_cell.angle_gamma   90.00
#
_symmetry.space_group_name_H-M   'P 1'
#
loop_
_entity.id
_entity.type
_entity.pdbx_description
1 polymer ?
#
loop_
_entity_poly.entity_id
_entity_poly.type
_entity_poly.pdbx_seq_one_letter_code
_entity_poly.pdbx_strand_id
1 'polypeptide(L)'
;MKQCSENYADMLRLHRPVSGKHARMDRVARGAQFAPFAALTGYDAVIRETGRLTEEKPWLDADEIARLDALLRALAEDPNREAVFVCFLPDREKAGGSFVSYRGRVARVDPIQKTVLLDTAQTFPISAIYDIEQGD
;
A
#
# COMPACT_ATOMS: atom_id res chain seq x y z
N MET A 1 -34.92 24.34 -12.95
CA MET A 1 -33.47 24.30 -13.14
C MET A 1 -32.94 25.07 -14.37
N LYS A 2 -33.76 25.66 -15.19
CA LYS A 2 -33.33 26.44 -16.37
C LYS A 2 -33.09 27.94 -16.11
N GLN A 3 -33.38 28.46 -14.94
CA GLN A 3 -33.31 29.92 -14.67
C GLN A 3 -31.97 30.45 -14.13
N CYS A 4 -31.04 29.57 -13.70
CA CYS A 4 -29.75 30.04 -13.20
C CYS A 4 -28.71 30.41 -14.28
N SER A 5 -28.84 29.85 -15.47
CA SER A 5 -27.85 30.11 -16.53
C SER A 5 -28.15 31.37 -17.35
N GLU A 6 -29.41 31.81 -17.35
CA GLU A 6 -29.82 33.00 -18.13
C GLU A 6 -29.46 34.31 -17.39
N ASN A 7 -29.39 34.30 -16.06
CA ASN A 7 -29.08 35.49 -15.28
C ASN A 7 -27.63 35.95 -15.29
N TYR A 8 -26.72 35.12 -15.83
CA TYR A 8 -25.27 35.40 -15.87
C TYR A 8 -24.68 35.45 -17.28
N ALA A 9 -25.52 35.38 -18.32
CA ALA A 9 -25.09 35.36 -19.71
C ALA A 9 -24.39 36.69 -20.11
N ASP A 10 -24.75 37.78 -19.48
CA ASP A 10 -24.13 39.10 -19.63
C ASP A 10 -22.72 39.11 -19.02
N MET A 11 -22.52 38.40 -17.90
CA MET A 11 -21.23 38.33 -17.22
C MET A 11 -20.18 37.49 -17.98
N LEU A 12 -20.62 36.53 -18.81
CA LEU A 12 -19.73 35.70 -19.60
C LEU A 12 -18.98 36.51 -20.68
N ARG A 13 -19.52 37.65 -21.07
CA ARG A 13 -18.91 38.55 -22.09
C ARG A 13 -18.04 39.65 -21.46
N LEU A 14 -18.07 39.78 -20.13
CA LEU A 14 -17.26 40.78 -19.46
C LEU A 14 -15.80 40.35 -19.40
N HIS A 15 -14.94 41.26 -19.80
CA HIS A 15 -13.51 41.05 -19.60
C HIS A 15 -13.17 41.14 -18.13
N ARG A 16 -12.23 40.31 -17.72
CA ARG A 16 -11.69 40.35 -16.35
C ARG A 16 -11.27 41.76 -15.96
N PRO A 17 -11.77 42.31 -14.84
CA PRO A 17 -11.38 43.65 -14.39
C PRO A 17 -9.86 43.71 -14.14
N VAL A 18 -9.22 44.71 -14.64
CA VAL A 18 -7.79 44.98 -14.42
C VAL A 18 -7.68 46.14 -13.47
N SER A 19 -6.95 45.95 -12.36
CA SER A 19 -6.70 47.06 -11.42
C SER A 19 -5.81 48.10 -12.07
N GLY A 20 -6.26 49.36 -12.03
CA GLY A 20 -5.44 50.50 -12.48
C GLY A 20 -4.41 50.96 -11.44
N LYS A 21 -4.54 50.50 -10.19
CA LYS A 21 -3.65 50.90 -9.08
C LYS A 21 -2.53 49.88 -8.78
N HIS A 22 -2.73 48.63 -9.12
CA HIS A 22 -1.79 47.55 -8.82
C HIS A 22 -1.47 46.78 -10.10
N ALA A 23 -0.18 46.60 -10.39
CA ALA A 23 0.29 45.74 -11.44
C ALA A 23 -0.13 44.28 -11.21
N ARG A 24 -0.40 43.56 -12.29
CA ARG A 24 -0.65 42.11 -12.19
C ARG A 24 0.59 41.38 -11.71
N MET A 25 0.40 40.50 -10.72
CA MET A 25 1.45 39.57 -10.32
C MET A 25 1.77 38.64 -11.48
N ASP A 26 3.05 38.49 -11.78
CA ASP A 26 3.54 37.55 -12.77
C ASP A 26 3.16 36.10 -12.43
N ARG A 27 3.07 35.25 -13.46
CA ARG A 27 2.71 33.83 -13.28
C ARG A 27 3.69 33.08 -12.37
N VAL A 28 4.98 33.39 -12.50
CA VAL A 28 6.04 32.79 -11.69
C VAL A 28 5.87 33.19 -10.23
N ALA A 29 5.63 34.48 -9.98
CA ALA A 29 5.39 34.97 -8.62
C ALA A 29 4.11 34.39 -7.99
N ARG A 30 3.05 34.15 -8.79
CA ARG A 30 1.85 33.45 -8.33
C ARG A 30 2.11 31.98 -8.00
N GLY A 31 2.91 31.30 -8.81
CA GLY A 31 3.35 29.93 -8.51
C GLY A 31 4.16 29.83 -7.23
N ALA A 32 5.02 30.83 -6.97
CA ALA A 32 5.83 30.91 -5.76
C ALA A 32 5.00 31.05 -4.47
N GLN A 33 3.77 31.55 -4.53
CA GLN A 33 2.88 31.59 -3.35
C GLN A 33 2.51 30.21 -2.81
N PHE A 34 2.57 29.18 -3.63
CA PHE A 34 2.34 27.77 -3.25
C PHE A 34 3.62 27.05 -2.82
N ALA A 35 4.79 27.66 -3.03
CA ALA A 35 6.08 27.07 -2.67
C ALA A 35 6.23 26.73 -1.18
N PRO A 36 5.69 27.51 -0.21
CA PRO A 36 5.76 27.16 1.21
C PRO A 36 5.15 25.82 1.55
N PHE A 37 4.14 25.36 0.82
CA PHE A 37 3.52 24.05 1.03
C PHE A 37 4.41 22.91 0.53
N ALA A 38 5.15 23.12 -0.55
CA ALA A 38 6.12 22.15 -1.07
C ALA A 38 7.41 22.09 -0.23
N ALA A 39 7.73 23.15 0.50
CA ALA A 39 8.92 23.25 1.34
C ALA A 39 8.74 22.58 2.72
N LEU A 40 7.54 22.12 3.10
CA LEU A 40 7.32 21.37 4.33
C LEU A 40 8.01 20.01 4.23
N THR A 41 9.05 19.83 5.03
CA THR A 41 9.80 18.57 5.11
C THR A 41 8.87 17.44 5.53
N GLY A 42 8.81 16.36 4.72
CA GLY A 42 7.96 15.21 4.99
C GLY A 42 6.52 15.32 4.51
N TYR A 43 6.09 16.43 3.91
CA TYR A 43 4.73 16.60 3.40
C TYR A 43 4.36 15.55 2.34
N ASP A 44 5.28 15.29 1.39
CA ASP A 44 5.09 14.24 0.38
C ASP A 44 5.00 12.85 0.99
N ALA A 45 5.78 12.59 2.04
CA ALA A 45 5.75 11.31 2.75
C ALA A 45 4.40 11.13 3.49
N VAL A 46 3.86 12.17 4.11
CA VAL A 46 2.55 12.16 4.76
C VAL A 46 1.43 11.92 3.75
N ILE A 47 1.48 12.59 2.59
CA ILE A 47 0.49 12.37 1.52
C ILE A 47 0.55 10.93 1.00
N ARG A 48 1.73 10.39 0.74
CA ARG A 48 1.90 9.00 0.30
C ARG A 48 1.37 8.02 1.32
N GLU A 49 1.67 8.24 2.59
CA GLU A 49 1.20 7.39 3.68
C GLU A 49 -0.33 7.46 3.84
N THR A 50 -0.92 8.65 3.73
CA THR A 50 -2.37 8.82 3.78
C THR A 50 -3.07 8.11 2.62
N GLY A 51 -2.47 8.14 1.43
CA GLY A 51 -2.98 7.47 0.23
C GLY A 51 -2.67 5.96 0.16
N ARG A 52 -1.81 5.43 1.04
CA ARG A 52 -1.46 4.01 1.06
C ARG A 52 -2.66 3.18 1.51
N LEU A 53 -3.10 2.30 0.63
CA LEU A 53 -4.19 1.36 0.91
C LEU A 53 -3.66 0.16 1.70
N THR A 54 -4.43 -0.26 2.69
CA THR A 54 -4.22 -1.51 3.42
C THR A 54 -5.39 -2.44 3.14
N GLU A 55 -5.11 -3.75 3.14
CA GLU A 55 -6.11 -4.79 2.96
C GLU A 55 -6.48 -5.38 4.32
N GLU A 56 -7.70 -5.86 4.46
CA GLU A 56 -8.10 -6.62 5.65
C GLU A 56 -7.54 -8.04 5.54
N LYS A 57 -7.12 -8.60 6.68
CA LYS A 57 -6.68 -9.99 6.72
C LYS A 57 -7.86 -10.90 6.41
N PRO A 58 -7.81 -11.70 5.32
CA PRO A 58 -8.85 -12.64 5.01
C PRO A 58 -8.94 -13.72 6.09
N TRP A 59 -10.13 -14.21 6.33
CA TRP A 59 -10.36 -15.32 7.24
C TRP A 59 -10.03 -16.63 6.52
N LEU A 60 -9.19 -17.46 7.14
CA LEU A 60 -8.94 -18.83 6.73
C LEU A 60 -9.82 -19.78 7.54
N ASP A 61 -10.46 -20.72 6.87
CA ASP A 61 -11.22 -21.75 7.55
C ASP A 61 -10.29 -22.88 8.10
N ALA A 62 -10.87 -23.80 8.87
CA ALA A 62 -10.10 -24.87 9.48
C ALA A 62 -9.48 -25.82 8.44
N ASP A 63 -10.13 -26.05 7.31
CA ASP A 63 -9.65 -26.92 6.25
C ASP A 63 -8.49 -26.29 5.50
N GLU A 64 -8.56 -24.99 5.24
CA GLU A 64 -7.46 -24.21 4.63
C GLU A 64 -6.23 -24.20 5.55
N ILE A 65 -6.41 -24.00 6.85
CA ILE A 65 -5.32 -24.04 7.82
C ILE A 65 -4.68 -25.44 7.86
N ALA A 66 -5.48 -26.50 7.86
CA ALA A 66 -4.98 -27.88 7.84
C ALA A 66 -4.21 -28.19 6.55
N ARG A 67 -4.68 -27.68 5.41
CA ARG A 67 -3.99 -27.81 4.13
C ARG A 67 -2.62 -27.12 4.15
N LEU A 68 -2.56 -25.89 4.65
CA LEU A 68 -1.31 -25.11 4.74
C LEU A 68 -0.32 -25.78 5.68
N ASP A 69 -0.79 -26.31 6.81
CA ASP A 69 0.06 -27.03 7.78
C ASP A 69 0.66 -28.31 7.16
N ALA A 70 -0.14 -29.08 6.43
CA ALA A 70 0.34 -30.27 5.71
C ALA A 70 1.36 -29.91 4.63
N LEU A 71 1.13 -28.84 3.86
CA LEU A 71 2.07 -28.37 2.84
C LEU A 71 3.39 -27.88 3.47
N LEU A 72 3.32 -27.15 4.57
CA LEU A 72 4.50 -26.65 5.26
C LEU A 72 5.36 -27.81 5.81
N ARG A 73 4.73 -28.85 6.36
CA ARG A 73 5.42 -30.05 6.83
C ARG A 73 6.10 -30.79 5.68
N ALA A 74 5.40 -30.98 4.57
CA ALA A 74 5.98 -31.61 3.38
C ALA A 74 7.18 -30.86 2.82
N LEU A 75 7.13 -29.52 2.83
CA LEU A 75 8.24 -28.66 2.41
C LEU A 75 9.40 -28.69 3.42
N ALA A 76 9.12 -28.86 4.71
CA ALA A 76 10.16 -28.97 5.73
C ALA A 76 10.90 -30.35 5.66
N GLU A 77 10.24 -31.38 5.17
CA GLU A 77 10.82 -32.71 4.94
C GLU A 77 11.67 -32.78 3.67
N ASP A 78 11.36 -31.93 2.68
CA ASP A 78 12.10 -31.88 1.40
C ASP A 78 12.80 -30.52 1.22
N PRO A 79 14.06 -30.39 1.65
CA PRO A 79 14.80 -29.12 1.59
C PRO A 79 15.15 -28.68 0.18
N ASN A 80 14.92 -29.49 -0.83
CA ASN A 80 15.20 -29.15 -2.23
C ASN A 80 14.00 -28.51 -2.93
N ARG A 81 12.83 -28.56 -2.32
CA ARG A 81 11.60 -28.08 -2.92
C ARG A 81 11.44 -26.59 -2.72
N GLU A 82 11.31 -25.87 -3.83
CA GLU A 82 11.05 -24.43 -3.81
C GLU A 82 9.55 -24.16 -3.72
N ALA A 83 9.19 -23.15 -2.95
CA ALA A 83 7.81 -22.71 -2.81
C ALA A 83 7.72 -21.18 -2.73
N VAL A 84 6.54 -20.67 -3.03
CA VAL A 84 6.19 -19.26 -2.84
C VAL A 84 5.20 -19.17 -1.69
N PHE A 85 5.58 -18.44 -0.65
CA PHE A 85 4.76 -18.20 0.52
C PHE A 85 4.10 -16.83 0.40
N VAL A 86 2.80 -16.81 0.32
CA VAL A 86 2.02 -15.57 0.38
C VAL A 86 1.68 -15.30 1.83
N CYS A 87 2.27 -14.24 2.38
CA CYS A 87 2.11 -13.86 3.78
C CYS A 87 1.36 -12.55 3.90
N PHE A 88 0.45 -12.47 4.86
CA PHE A 88 -0.21 -11.24 5.25
C PHE A 88 0.54 -10.61 6.43
N LEU A 89 1.12 -9.44 6.21
CA LEU A 89 1.82 -8.69 7.24
C LEU A 89 0.95 -7.52 7.71
N PRO A 90 0.61 -7.48 9.01
CA PRO A 90 -0.17 -6.38 9.55
C PRO A 90 0.61 -5.06 9.45
N ASP A 91 -0.10 -4.01 9.16
CA ASP A 91 0.46 -2.67 9.14
C ASP A 91 0.74 -2.16 10.56
N ARG A 92 1.78 -1.35 10.71
CA ARG A 92 2.16 -0.80 12.02
C ARG A 92 1.38 0.45 12.41
N GLU A 93 0.91 1.20 11.42
CA GLU A 93 0.30 2.52 11.60
C GLU A 93 -1.19 2.54 11.25
N LYS A 94 -1.65 1.62 10.40
CA LYS A 94 -3.03 1.54 9.93
C LYS A 94 -3.67 0.21 10.29
N ALA A 95 -5.00 0.20 10.36
CA ALA A 95 -5.76 -1.04 10.41
C ALA A 95 -5.58 -1.82 9.10
N GLY A 96 -5.49 -3.17 9.20
CA GLY A 96 -5.22 -4.02 8.06
C GLY A 96 -3.73 -4.29 7.85
N GLY A 97 -3.34 -4.61 6.63
CA GLY A 97 -1.97 -4.93 6.28
C GLY A 97 -1.78 -5.06 4.78
N SER A 98 -0.78 -5.80 4.38
CA SER A 98 -0.48 -6.08 2.98
C SER A 98 0.00 -7.52 2.77
N PHE A 99 -0.26 -8.04 1.58
CA PHE A 99 0.28 -9.32 1.15
C PHE A 99 1.71 -9.16 0.63
N VAL A 100 2.59 -10.03 1.09
CA VAL A 100 3.99 -10.11 0.65
C VAL A 100 4.29 -11.54 0.26
N SER A 101 4.91 -11.73 -0.90
CA SER A 101 5.31 -13.05 -1.37
C SER A 101 6.80 -13.29 -1.13
N TYR A 102 7.11 -14.41 -0.50
CA TYR A 102 8.47 -14.87 -0.27
C TYR A 102 8.70 -16.15 -1.07
N ARG A 103 9.72 -16.16 -1.89
CA ARG A 103 10.11 -17.32 -2.68
C ARG A 103 11.40 -17.91 -2.16
N GLY A 104 11.43 -19.21 -1.98
CA GLY A 104 12.63 -19.92 -1.53
C GLY A 104 12.30 -21.32 -1.03
N ARG A 105 13.33 -21.96 -0.47
CA ARG A 105 13.25 -23.29 0.14
C ARG A 105 13.19 -23.16 1.64
N VAL A 106 12.46 -24.05 2.28
CA VAL A 106 12.38 -24.07 3.74
C VAL A 106 13.70 -24.56 4.32
N ALA A 107 14.46 -23.69 4.95
CA ALA A 107 15.69 -24.03 5.64
C ALA A 107 15.41 -24.57 7.06
N ARG A 108 14.47 -23.95 7.75
CA ARG A 108 14.11 -24.34 9.12
C ARG A 108 12.70 -23.85 9.48
N VAL A 109 12.00 -24.71 10.22
CA VAL A 109 10.75 -24.33 10.88
C VAL A 109 11.00 -24.39 12.39
N ASP A 110 10.76 -23.28 13.09
CA ASP A 110 10.90 -23.20 14.56
C ASP A 110 9.51 -23.38 15.20
N PRO A 111 9.26 -24.50 15.87
CA PRO A 111 7.98 -24.77 16.49
C PRO A 111 7.74 -23.95 17.77
N ILE A 112 8.81 -23.45 18.40
CA ILE A 112 8.72 -22.66 19.64
C ILE A 112 8.36 -21.22 19.30
N GLN A 113 9.11 -20.62 18.39
CA GLN A 113 8.86 -19.25 17.92
C GLN A 113 7.75 -19.16 16.87
N LYS A 114 7.30 -20.31 16.36
CA LYS A 114 6.30 -20.42 15.28
C LYS A 114 6.69 -19.58 14.05
N THR A 115 7.95 -19.71 13.63
CA THR A 115 8.51 -19.00 12.49
C THR A 115 9.08 -19.96 11.45
N VAL A 116 9.08 -19.52 10.21
CA VAL A 116 9.70 -20.20 9.07
C VAL A 116 10.90 -19.37 8.61
N LEU A 117 12.04 -20.05 8.46
CA LEU A 117 13.25 -19.49 7.86
C LEU A 117 13.45 -20.11 6.49
N LEU A 118 13.65 -19.27 5.47
CA LEU A 118 14.00 -19.69 4.12
C LEU A 118 15.53 -19.66 3.90
N ASP A 119 15.98 -20.34 2.86
CA ASP A 119 17.37 -20.33 2.37
C ASP A 119 17.85 -18.91 1.97
N THR A 120 16.91 -18.05 1.58
CA THR A 120 17.14 -16.62 1.30
C THR A 120 17.33 -15.75 2.55
N ALA A 121 17.45 -16.35 3.75
CA ALA A 121 17.53 -15.70 5.06
C ALA A 121 16.29 -14.87 5.46
N GLN A 122 15.19 -15.06 4.78
CA GLN A 122 13.91 -14.43 5.13
C GLN A 122 13.21 -15.25 6.22
N THR A 123 12.67 -14.55 7.21
CA THR A 123 11.95 -15.16 8.33
C THR A 123 10.59 -14.50 8.48
N PHE A 124 9.56 -15.31 8.63
CA PHE A 124 8.20 -14.84 8.85
C PHE A 124 7.44 -15.78 9.79
N PRO A 125 6.44 -15.29 10.54
CA PRO A 125 5.64 -16.12 11.43
C PRO A 125 4.71 -17.03 10.63
N ILE A 126 4.50 -18.25 11.11
CA ILE A 126 3.58 -19.22 10.51
C ILE A 126 2.16 -18.64 10.41
N SER A 127 1.76 -17.87 11.42
CA SER A 127 0.44 -17.21 11.46
C SER A 127 0.22 -16.16 10.38
N ALA A 128 1.29 -15.68 9.73
CA ALA A 128 1.20 -14.74 8.61
C ALA A 128 0.96 -15.44 7.27
N ILE A 129 1.19 -16.73 7.17
CA ILE A 129 1.02 -17.49 5.92
C ILE A 129 -0.46 -17.52 5.56
N TYR A 130 -0.76 -17.03 4.37
CA TYR A 130 -2.10 -17.05 3.78
C TYR A 130 -2.25 -18.15 2.74
N ASP A 131 -1.24 -18.33 1.88
CA ASP A 131 -1.21 -19.40 0.88
C ASP A 131 0.22 -19.86 0.62
N ILE A 132 0.36 -21.09 0.10
CA ILE A 132 1.63 -21.69 -0.28
C ILE A 132 1.46 -22.27 -1.68
N GLU A 133 2.19 -21.70 -2.64
CA GLU A 133 2.28 -22.21 -4.00
C GLU A 133 3.56 -23.01 -4.15
N GLN A 134 3.44 -24.23 -4.66
CA GLN A 134 4.60 -25.06 -4.93
C GLN A 134 5.17 -24.68 -6.30
N GLY A 135 6.46 -24.37 -6.36
CA GLY A 135 7.18 -24.23 -7.60
C GLY A 135 7.37 -25.61 -8.26
N ASP A 136 7.21 -25.67 -9.56
CA ASP A 136 7.58 -26.83 -10.36
C ASP A 136 9.09 -27.03 -10.37
#